data_57e82bc8d0f26f2e66a3ee8a0222b50a
#
_entry.id   57e82bc8d0f26f2e66a3ee8a0222b50a
#
_cell.length_a   1.000
_cell.length_b   1.000
_cell.length_c   1.000
_cell.angle_alpha   90.00
_cell.angle_beta   90.00
_cell.angle_gamma   90.00
#
_symmetry.space_group_name_H-M   'P 1'
#
loop_
_entity.id
_entity.type
_entity.pdbx_description
1 polymer ?
#
loop_
_entity_poly.entity_id
_entity_poly.type
_entity_poly.pdbx_seq_one_letter_code
_entity_poly.pdbx_strand_id
1 'polypeptide(L)'
;MRFIFALILSVLCSGNMFGQWLPDSLLSHYSYRTVTQPDDYQGQVISTIIKHDSIVPGGRGVVYIHGFNDYFFQGALGDSLVAHRWNFRAVDLRRYGRSLRPGMKRYQARNLNEYFPDIDSTVVDMTKAGIDTIVIIGHSTGGLIASLYMNNHPSADIRGMILNSPFLGWNMNGFTRNVLIPAVSCLGSHFPNISISQGNDPSYGESLNANYNGEWQFDTSKKLLVSPPVTSGWIRAIQEGQQYLRKHSDITVPILLMHSDKSVDSKHVSDGDAVLNVADISKWGRRLGPDVTEVTVPGGLHDLILSSPSVRKAVYESMFRWLDRQFGL
;
A
#
# COMPACT_ATOMS: atom_id res chain seq x y z
N MET A 1 -25.75 -20.90 -53.62
CA MET A 1 -25.07 -21.07 -52.34
C MET A 1 -25.08 -19.72 -51.61
N ARG A 2 -25.98 -19.55 -50.65
CA ARG A 2 -26.07 -18.33 -49.81
C ARG A 2 -25.38 -18.65 -48.49
N PHE A 3 -24.24 -18.00 -48.21
CA PHE A 3 -23.60 -18.05 -46.90
C PHE A 3 -24.33 -17.10 -45.96
N ILE A 4 -24.97 -17.68 -44.93
CA ILE A 4 -25.55 -16.95 -43.81
C ILE A 4 -24.42 -16.70 -42.82
N PHE A 5 -23.95 -15.47 -42.68
CA PHE A 5 -23.08 -15.03 -41.59
C PHE A 5 -23.93 -14.90 -40.32
N ALA A 6 -23.75 -15.84 -39.42
CA ALA A 6 -24.29 -15.73 -38.06
C ALA A 6 -23.46 -14.74 -37.28
N LEU A 7 -24.01 -13.54 -37.05
CA LEU A 7 -23.45 -12.53 -36.16
C LEU A 7 -23.68 -13.01 -34.71
N ILE A 8 -22.64 -13.56 -34.09
CA ILE A 8 -22.67 -13.87 -32.64
C ILE A 8 -22.57 -12.54 -31.91
N LEU A 9 -23.71 -12.05 -31.44
CA LEU A 9 -23.81 -10.91 -30.55
C LEU A 9 -23.33 -11.37 -29.16
N SER A 10 -22.06 -11.17 -28.83
CA SER A 10 -21.57 -11.34 -27.47
C SER A 10 -22.18 -10.25 -26.59
N VAL A 11 -23.26 -10.59 -25.90
CA VAL A 11 -23.80 -9.78 -24.80
C VAL A 11 -22.73 -9.80 -23.70
N LEU A 12 -21.87 -8.80 -23.70
CA LEU A 12 -21.06 -8.46 -22.53
C LEU A 12 -22.06 -8.08 -21.43
N CYS A 13 -22.34 -9.01 -20.53
CA CYS A 13 -22.92 -8.69 -19.23
C CYS A 13 -21.95 -7.76 -18.51
N SER A 14 -22.09 -6.46 -18.71
CA SER A 14 -21.47 -5.43 -17.88
C SER A 14 -22.14 -5.45 -16.50
N GLY A 15 -21.92 -6.52 -15.73
CA GLY A 15 -22.22 -6.52 -14.32
C GLY A 15 -21.48 -5.35 -13.68
N ASN A 16 -22.17 -4.56 -12.86
CA ASN A 16 -21.57 -3.44 -12.13
C ASN A 16 -20.38 -3.98 -11.32
N MET A 17 -19.16 -3.68 -11.75
CA MET A 17 -17.93 -4.07 -11.07
C MET A 17 -17.89 -3.52 -9.63
N PHE A 18 -18.54 -2.39 -9.39
CA PHE A 18 -18.59 -1.70 -8.11
C PHE A 18 -19.87 -2.06 -7.33
N GLY A 19 -19.68 -2.53 -6.09
CA GLY A 19 -20.77 -2.70 -5.13
C GLY A 19 -21.35 -1.37 -4.64
N GLN A 20 -22.40 -1.44 -3.84
CA GLN A 20 -22.94 -0.29 -3.12
C GLN A 20 -21.97 0.23 -2.06
N TRP A 21 -22.04 1.55 -1.78
CA TRP A 21 -21.41 2.14 -0.61
C TRP A 21 -22.14 1.74 0.66
N LEU A 22 -21.41 1.21 1.62
CA LEU A 22 -21.90 0.83 2.95
C LEU A 22 -21.11 1.61 4.02
N PRO A 23 -21.76 2.02 5.13
CA PRO A 23 -21.03 2.62 6.25
C PRO A 23 -19.94 1.68 6.76
N ASP A 24 -18.77 2.22 7.08
CA ASP A 24 -17.69 1.42 7.67
C ASP A 24 -17.99 1.16 9.15
N SER A 25 -17.91 -0.09 9.57
CA SER A 25 -18.15 -0.49 10.96
C SER A 25 -16.96 -0.22 11.89
N LEU A 26 -15.77 0.05 11.34
CA LEU A 26 -14.54 0.25 12.08
C LEU A 26 -14.16 1.74 12.19
N LEU A 27 -14.61 2.56 11.23
CA LEU A 27 -14.24 3.97 11.12
C LEU A 27 -15.50 4.83 10.98
N SER A 28 -15.75 5.73 11.95
CA SER A 28 -16.79 6.75 11.83
C SER A 28 -16.46 7.73 10.69
N HIS A 29 -17.49 8.19 9.99
CA HIS A 29 -17.36 9.10 8.83
C HIS A 29 -16.67 8.49 7.60
N TYR A 30 -16.64 7.15 7.52
CA TYR A 30 -16.14 6.43 6.37
C TYR A 30 -17.19 5.46 5.83
N SER A 31 -17.16 5.29 4.54
CA SER A 31 -17.92 4.26 3.81
C SER A 31 -16.98 3.42 3.00
N TYR A 32 -17.35 2.16 2.77
CA TYR A 32 -16.61 1.26 1.90
C TYR A 32 -17.52 0.65 0.83
N ARG A 33 -16.92 0.20 -0.26
CA ARG A 33 -17.56 -0.65 -1.26
C ARG A 33 -16.61 -1.70 -1.80
N THR A 34 -17.16 -2.85 -2.11
CA THR A 34 -16.41 -3.94 -2.73
C THR A 34 -16.36 -3.73 -4.25
N VAL A 35 -15.22 -4.04 -4.83
CA VAL A 35 -15.00 -4.09 -6.28
C VAL A 35 -14.69 -5.52 -6.67
N THR A 36 -15.46 -6.08 -7.59
CA THR A 36 -15.15 -7.38 -8.17
C THR A 36 -14.00 -7.24 -9.16
N GLN A 37 -12.98 -8.04 -8.98
CA GLN A 37 -11.80 -8.11 -9.84
C GLN A 37 -11.85 -9.37 -10.71
N PRO A 38 -11.06 -9.47 -11.77
CA PRO A 38 -10.88 -10.72 -12.50
C PRO A 38 -10.42 -11.84 -11.57
N ASP A 39 -10.96 -13.05 -11.78
CA ASP A 39 -10.55 -14.24 -11.04
C ASP A 39 -9.07 -14.54 -11.24
N ASP A 40 -8.43 -15.09 -10.23
CA ASP A 40 -7.05 -15.53 -10.29
C ASP A 40 -6.88 -16.98 -9.80
N TYR A 41 -5.63 -17.37 -9.51
CA TYR A 41 -5.29 -18.75 -9.06
C TYR A 41 -5.89 -19.15 -7.70
N GLN A 42 -6.57 -18.25 -7.00
CA GLN A 42 -7.34 -18.55 -5.79
C GLN A 42 -8.86 -18.42 -6.00
N GLY A 43 -9.31 -18.22 -7.24
CA GLY A 43 -10.71 -18.03 -7.61
C GLY A 43 -11.10 -16.55 -7.59
N GLN A 44 -12.36 -16.28 -7.20
CA GLN A 44 -12.94 -14.95 -7.28
C GLN A 44 -12.23 -13.93 -6.39
N VAL A 45 -11.76 -12.85 -6.99
CA VAL A 45 -11.02 -11.77 -6.32
C VAL A 45 -11.90 -10.55 -6.10
N ILE A 46 -11.73 -9.91 -4.95
CA ILE A 46 -12.28 -8.59 -4.66
C ILE A 46 -11.18 -7.67 -4.13
N SER A 47 -11.35 -6.38 -4.34
CA SER A 47 -10.71 -5.30 -3.60
C SER A 47 -11.78 -4.45 -2.92
N THR A 48 -11.40 -3.65 -1.92
CA THR A 48 -12.35 -2.81 -1.19
C THR A 48 -11.84 -1.37 -1.20
N ILE A 49 -12.69 -0.46 -1.71
CA ILE A 49 -12.42 0.96 -1.66
C ILE A 49 -13.08 1.53 -0.41
N ILE A 50 -12.32 2.28 0.38
CA ILE A 50 -12.80 3.01 1.54
C ILE A 50 -12.73 4.51 1.21
N LYS A 51 -13.76 5.26 1.53
CA LYS A 51 -13.77 6.72 1.35
C LYS A 51 -14.12 7.43 2.65
N HIS A 52 -13.59 8.63 2.84
CA HIS A 52 -14.15 9.57 3.78
C HIS A 52 -15.49 10.11 3.23
N ASP A 53 -16.51 10.25 4.09
CA ASP A 53 -17.85 10.62 3.64
C ASP A 53 -18.00 12.10 3.29
N SER A 54 -17.13 12.96 3.84
CA SER A 54 -17.09 14.36 3.44
C SER A 54 -16.56 14.53 2.02
N ILE A 55 -17.24 15.35 1.24
CA ILE A 55 -16.83 15.73 -0.12
C ILE A 55 -16.15 17.10 -0.04
N VAL A 56 -14.94 17.15 -0.57
CA VAL A 56 -14.15 18.39 -0.63
C VAL A 56 -14.17 18.92 -2.05
N PRO A 57 -14.64 20.17 -2.28
CA PRO A 57 -14.56 20.80 -3.60
C PRO A 57 -13.12 21.00 -4.07
N GLY A 58 -12.88 20.97 -5.38
CA GLY A 58 -11.59 21.37 -5.96
C GLY A 58 -10.81 20.30 -6.70
N GLY A 59 -11.40 19.11 -6.97
CA GLY A 59 -10.82 18.10 -7.88
C GLY A 59 -9.56 17.38 -7.37
N ARG A 60 -9.14 17.61 -6.11
CA ARG A 60 -7.93 16.99 -5.54
C ARG A 60 -8.27 15.82 -4.67
N GLY A 61 -7.41 14.78 -4.71
CA GLY A 61 -7.61 13.61 -3.87
C GLY A 61 -6.36 12.79 -3.62
N VAL A 62 -6.46 11.96 -2.59
CA VAL A 62 -5.40 11.04 -2.18
C VAL A 62 -5.92 9.62 -2.21
N VAL A 63 -5.11 8.71 -2.79
CA VAL A 63 -5.29 7.26 -2.70
C VAL A 63 -4.25 6.69 -1.73
N TYR A 64 -4.69 6.05 -0.66
CA TYR A 64 -3.80 5.38 0.30
C TYR A 64 -3.72 3.89 0.03
N ILE A 65 -2.49 3.35 0.00
CA ILE A 65 -2.16 1.94 -0.20
C ILE A 65 -1.39 1.44 1.02
N HIS A 66 -1.99 0.52 1.76
CA HIS A 66 -1.43 -0.05 2.99
C HIS A 66 -0.27 -1.03 2.76
N GLY A 67 0.44 -1.41 3.83
CA GLY A 67 1.55 -2.35 3.83
C GLY A 67 1.14 -3.83 3.97
N PHE A 68 2.16 -4.69 4.19
CA PHE A 68 1.98 -6.10 4.51
C PHE A 68 1.39 -6.27 5.92
N ASN A 69 0.57 -7.32 6.12
CA ASN A 69 -0.14 -7.58 7.37
C ASN A 69 -0.88 -6.33 7.87
N ASP A 70 -1.56 -5.63 6.96
CA ASP A 70 -2.20 -4.36 7.22
C ASP A 70 -3.53 -4.24 6.45
N TYR A 71 -4.27 -3.17 6.70
CA TYR A 71 -5.47 -2.74 6.00
C TYR A 71 -5.69 -1.26 6.35
N PHE A 72 -6.63 -0.57 5.71
CA PHE A 72 -6.87 0.82 6.10
C PHE A 72 -7.67 0.90 7.41
N PHE A 73 -7.00 1.41 8.46
CA PHE A 73 -7.59 1.75 9.76
C PHE A 73 -7.14 3.13 10.28
N GLN A 74 -6.25 3.78 9.57
CA GLN A 74 -5.63 5.06 9.93
C GLN A 74 -6.58 6.25 9.65
N GLY A 75 -7.79 6.24 10.24
CA GLY A 75 -8.82 7.27 10.01
C GLY A 75 -8.31 8.70 10.19
N ALA A 76 -7.46 8.93 11.21
CA ALA A 76 -6.87 10.25 11.45
C ALA A 76 -6.07 10.80 10.25
N LEU A 77 -5.49 9.95 9.39
CA LEU A 77 -4.84 10.38 8.15
C LEU A 77 -5.87 10.94 7.16
N GLY A 78 -6.94 10.20 6.91
CA GLY A 78 -7.99 10.64 5.99
C GLY A 78 -8.70 11.90 6.49
N ASP A 79 -9.01 11.97 7.81
CA ASP A 79 -9.61 13.16 8.44
C ASP A 79 -8.70 14.38 8.25
N SER A 80 -7.39 14.22 8.46
CA SER A 80 -6.41 15.29 8.28
C SER A 80 -6.32 15.75 6.82
N LEU A 81 -6.34 14.82 5.87
CA LEU A 81 -6.34 15.14 4.43
C LEU A 81 -7.60 15.90 4.02
N VAL A 82 -8.77 15.47 4.50
CA VAL A 82 -10.04 16.16 4.24
C VAL A 82 -10.05 17.55 4.86
N ALA A 83 -9.54 17.73 6.08
CA ALA A 83 -9.36 19.03 6.71
C ALA A 83 -8.44 19.96 5.90
N HIS A 84 -7.47 19.41 5.18
CA HIS A 84 -6.58 20.12 4.25
C HIS A 84 -7.10 20.14 2.80
N ARG A 85 -8.41 19.95 2.60
CA ARG A 85 -9.10 20.08 1.32
C ARG A 85 -8.67 19.06 0.25
N TRP A 86 -8.34 17.83 0.69
CA TRP A 86 -8.09 16.68 -0.19
C TRP A 86 -9.19 15.64 -0.01
N ASN A 87 -9.86 15.23 -1.09
CA ASN A 87 -10.72 14.05 -1.04
C ASN A 87 -9.89 12.81 -0.73
N PHE A 88 -10.44 11.88 0.01
CA PHE A 88 -9.68 10.72 0.46
C PHE A 88 -10.32 9.41 0.01
N ARG A 89 -9.47 8.52 -0.51
CA ARG A 89 -9.75 7.10 -0.71
C ARG A 89 -8.60 6.27 -0.17
N ALA A 90 -8.94 5.08 0.34
CA ALA A 90 -7.97 4.03 0.61
C ALA A 90 -8.41 2.76 -0.13
N VAL A 91 -7.49 1.86 -0.38
CA VAL A 91 -7.79 0.54 -0.91
C VAL A 91 -7.29 -0.53 0.05
N ASP A 92 -8.19 -1.41 0.51
CA ASP A 92 -7.76 -2.71 1.05
C ASP A 92 -7.51 -3.61 -0.17
N LEU A 93 -6.23 -3.92 -0.40
CA LEU A 93 -5.79 -4.74 -1.53
C LEU A 93 -6.38 -6.15 -1.45
N ARG A 94 -6.45 -6.84 -2.58
CA ARG A 94 -6.89 -8.24 -2.61
C ARG A 94 -6.20 -9.09 -1.55
N ARG A 95 -6.96 -9.92 -0.83
CA ARG A 95 -6.48 -10.81 0.26
C ARG A 95 -6.00 -10.10 1.53
N TYR A 96 -6.33 -8.82 1.67
CA TYR A 96 -6.08 -8.01 2.86
C TYR A 96 -7.37 -7.46 3.45
N GLY A 97 -7.37 -7.16 4.73
CA GLY A 97 -8.41 -6.40 5.39
C GLY A 97 -9.83 -6.84 5.06
N ARG A 98 -10.64 -5.92 4.55
CA ARG A 98 -12.03 -6.13 4.10
C ARG A 98 -12.13 -6.95 2.80
N SER A 99 -11.02 -7.07 2.06
CA SER A 99 -10.94 -7.81 0.80
C SER A 99 -10.57 -9.28 0.97
N LEU A 100 -10.31 -9.73 2.19
CA LEU A 100 -10.03 -11.13 2.48
C LEU A 100 -11.33 -11.94 2.48
N ARG A 101 -11.43 -12.94 1.60
CA ARG A 101 -12.57 -13.84 1.54
C ARG A 101 -12.31 -15.15 2.29
N PRO A 102 -13.36 -15.81 2.80
CA PRO A 102 -13.23 -17.14 3.38
C PRO A 102 -12.54 -18.14 2.43
N GLY A 103 -11.61 -18.92 2.96
CA GLY A 103 -10.87 -19.93 2.19
C GLY A 103 -9.65 -19.40 1.41
N MET A 104 -9.49 -18.09 1.27
CA MET A 104 -8.30 -17.52 0.63
C MET A 104 -7.09 -17.50 1.58
N LYS A 105 -5.92 -17.72 1.01
CA LYS A 105 -4.64 -17.51 1.71
C LYS A 105 -4.34 -16.01 1.76
N ARG A 106 -4.22 -15.47 2.98
CA ARG A 106 -3.85 -14.07 3.22
C ARG A 106 -2.56 -13.71 2.51
N TYR A 107 -2.46 -12.49 2.03
CA TYR A 107 -1.24 -11.83 1.55
C TYR A 107 -0.53 -12.53 0.37
N GLN A 108 -1.07 -13.64 -0.11
CA GLN A 108 -0.44 -14.38 -1.20
C GLN A 108 -0.42 -13.54 -2.48
N ALA A 109 0.78 -13.43 -3.06
CA ALA A 109 0.99 -12.87 -4.40
C ALA A 109 2.11 -13.65 -5.08
N ARG A 110 2.06 -13.73 -6.40
CA ARG A 110 3.12 -14.30 -7.26
C ARG A 110 3.84 -13.23 -8.04
N ASN A 111 3.17 -12.07 -8.21
CA ASN A 111 3.71 -10.86 -8.84
C ASN A 111 3.01 -9.65 -8.21
N LEU A 112 3.74 -8.56 -7.94
CA LEU A 112 3.13 -7.36 -7.35
C LEU A 112 2.20 -6.61 -8.32
N ASN A 113 2.30 -6.85 -9.62
CA ASN A 113 1.37 -6.28 -10.61
C ASN A 113 -0.07 -6.82 -10.43
N GLU A 114 -0.25 -7.92 -9.69
CA GLU A 114 -1.59 -8.42 -9.31
C GLU A 114 -2.42 -7.38 -8.58
N TYR A 115 -1.77 -6.44 -7.88
CA TYR A 115 -2.45 -5.37 -7.13
C TYR A 115 -2.82 -4.15 -7.99
N PHE A 116 -2.34 -4.05 -9.23
CA PHE A 116 -2.60 -2.89 -10.08
C PHE A 116 -4.09 -2.67 -10.39
N PRO A 117 -4.88 -3.70 -10.71
CA PRO A 117 -6.33 -3.52 -10.92
C PRO A 117 -7.08 -3.02 -9.67
N ASP A 118 -6.57 -3.29 -8.46
CA ASP A 118 -7.16 -2.80 -7.21
C ASP A 118 -6.94 -1.28 -7.10
N ILE A 119 -5.75 -0.80 -7.49
CA ILE A 119 -5.41 0.62 -7.55
C ILE A 119 -6.18 1.31 -8.68
N ASP A 120 -6.20 0.73 -9.89
CA ASP A 120 -6.95 1.24 -11.04
C ASP A 120 -8.41 1.50 -10.69
N SER A 121 -9.04 0.54 -10.02
CA SER A 121 -10.44 0.66 -9.60
C SER A 121 -10.65 1.84 -8.64
N THR A 122 -9.67 2.11 -7.77
CA THR A 122 -9.73 3.22 -6.82
C THR A 122 -9.51 4.56 -7.51
N VAL A 123 -8.57 4.64 -8.44
CA VAL A 123 -8.34 5.82 -9.28
C VAL A 123 -9.57 6.12 -10.14
N VAL A 124 -10.16 5.10 -10.79
CA VAL A 124 -11.40 5.23 -11.56
C VAL A 124 -12.57 5.71 -10.69
N ASP A 125 -12.66 5.26 -9.44
CA ASP A 125 -13.66 5.78 -8.50
C ASP A 125 -13.50 7.27 -8.22
N MET A 126 -12.26 7.73 -8.06
CA MET A 126 -11.95 9.13 -7.83
C MET A 126 -12.24 9.98 -9.07
N THR A 127 -11.80 9.55 -10.25
CA THR A 127 -12.03 10.32 -11.49
C THR A 127 -13.50 10.41 -11.84
N LYS A 128 -14.30 9.34 -11.60
CA LYS A 128 -15.76 9.39 -11.72
C LYS A 128 -16.43 10.34 -10.73
N ALA A 129 -15.79 10.62 -9.60
CA ALA A 129 -16.25 11.63 -8.65
C ALA A 129 -15.79 13.06 -8.99
N GLY A 130 -15.17 13.27 -10.15
CA GLY A 130 -14.68 14.58 -10.60
C GLY A 130 -13.34 15.00 -10.02
N ILE A 131 -12.54 14.04 -9.55
CA ILE A 131 -11.19 14.28 -9.02
C ILE A 131 -10.17 14.00 -10.13
N ASP A 132 -9.40 15.01 -10.51
CA ASP A 132 -8.45 15.00 -11.64
C ASP A 132 -6.99 15.22 -11.23
N THR A 133 -6.76 15.48 -9.94
CA THR A 133 -5.44 15.68 -9.35
C THR A 133 -5.28 14.71 -8.18
N ILE A 134 -4.70 13.56 -8.46
CA ILE A 134 -4.56 12.46 -7.50
C ILE A 134 -3.10 12.35 -7.02
N VAL A 135 -2.91 12.19 -5.71
CA VAL A 135 -1.64 11.81 -5.09
C VAL A 135 -1.78 10.41 -4.49
N ILE A 136 -0.83 9.54 -4.75
CA ILE A 136 -0.78 8.22 -4.13
C ILE A 136 0.07 8.29 -2.87
N ILE A 137 -0.45 7.79 -1.74
CA ILE A 137 0.33 7.53 -0.52
C ILE A 137 0.50 6.02 -0.40
N GLY A 138 1.75 5.53 -0.40
CA GLY A 138 2.06 4.12 -0.22
C GLY A 138 2.88 3.87 1.04
N HIS A 139 2.41 2.97 1.92
CA HIS A 139 3.14 2.55 3.11
C HIS A 139 3.81 1.20 2.91
N SER A 140 5.09 1.07 3.28
CA SER A 140 5.82 -0.20 3.32
C SER A 140 5.73 -0.99 2.00
N THR A 141 5.18 -2.20 1.98
CA THR A 141 4.89 -2.97 0.75
C THR A 141 3.98 -2.20 -0.20
N GLY A 142 3.00 -1.43 0.31
CA GLY A 142 2.17 -0.54 -0.51
C GLY A 142 3.00 0.57 -1.19
N GLY A 143 4.08 1.03 -0.56
CA GLY A 143 5.04 1.96 -1.17
C GLY A 143 5.84 1.33 -2.31
N LEU A 144 6.24 0.06 -2.19
CA LEU A 144 6.85 -0.68 -3.28
C LEU A 144 5.86 -0.90 -4.44
N ILE A 145 4.62 -1.31 -4.12
CA ILE A 145 3.55 -1.50 -5.12
C ILE A 145 3.23 -0.17 -5.83
N ALA A 146 3.07 0.93 -5.08
CA ALA A 146 2.83 2.26 -5.65
C ALA A 146 3.96 2.69 -6.60
N SER A 147 5.22 2.45 -6.21
CA SER A 147 6.38 2.76 -7.07
C SER A 147 6.40 1.94 -8.35
N LEU A 148 6.09 0.65 -8.28
CA LEU A 148 5.96 -0.22 -9.46
C LEU A 148 4.79 0.20 -10.34
N TYR A 149 3.66 0.53 -9.73
CA TYR A 149 2.47 1.01 -10.43
C TYR A 149 2.78 2.29 -11.20
N MET A 150 3.33 3.30 -10.54
CA MET A 150 3.67 4.59 -11.18
C MET A 150 4.72 4.45 -12.29
N ASN A 151 5.66 3.53 -12.12
CA ASN A 151 6.69 3.29 -13.15
C ASN A 151 6.12 2.61 -14.41
N ASN A 152 5.10 1.76 -14.27
CA ASN A 152 4.55 0.97 -15.38
C ASN A 152 3.21 1.50 -15.91
N HIS A 153 2.54 2.35 -15.16
CA HIS A 153 1.21 2.88 -15.47
C HIS A 153 1.15 4.41 -15.28
N PRO A 154 1.91 5.18 -16.08
CA PRO A 154 1.80 6.64 -15.99
C PRO A 154 0.37 7.07 -16.34
N SER A 155 -0.30 7.69 -15.39
CA SER A 155 -1.65 8.23 -15.55
C SER A 155 -1.60 9.74 -15.50
N ALA A 156 -2.33 10.40 -16.39
CA ALA A 156 -2.45 11.86 -16.41
C ALA A 156 -3.12 12.44 -15.15
N ASP A 157 -3.92 11.62 -14.46
CA ASP A 157 -4.64 12.04 -13.25
C ASP A 157 -3.79 11.92 -11.98
N ILE A 158 -2.74 11.08 -12.00
CA ILE A 158 -1.84 10.92 -10.85
C ILE A 158 -0.67 11.89 -11.00
N ARG A 159 -0.61 12.85 -10.09
CA ARG A 159 0.29 14.02 -10.17
C ARG A 159 1.42 13.98 -9.15
N GLY A 160 1.42 13.06 -8.20
CA GLY A 160 2.46 12.94 -7.20
C GLY A 160 2.37 11.67 -6.38
N MET A 161 3.44 11.38 -5.64
CA MET A 161 3.52 10.19 -4.79
C MET A 161 4.17 10.53 -3.44
N ILE A 162 3.59 10.02 -2.36
CA ILE A 162 4.15 10.07 -1.01
C ILE A 162 4.47 8.64 -0.58
N LEU A 163 5.70 8.39 -0.19
CA LEU A 163 6.17 7.09 0.25
C LEU A 163 6.48 7.13 1.75
N ASN A 164 5.70 6.40 2.52
CA ASN A 164 5.88 6.21 3.96
C ASN A 164 6.62 4.90 4.19
N SER A 165 7.92 4.97 4.48
CA SER A 165 8.81 3.83 4.73
C SER A 165 8.67 2.71 3.67
N PRO A 166 8.88 3.00 2.37
CA PRO A 166 8.63 2.02 1.30
C PRO A 166 9.56 0.82 1.39
N PHE A 167 9.07 -0.39 1.08
CA PHE A 167 9.83 -1.64 1.15
C PHE A 167 10.82 -1.79 -0.02
N LEU A 168 11.88 -0.98 -0.06
CA LEU A 168 12.88 -0.96 -1.12
C LEU A 168 14.10 -1.85 -0.85
N GLY A 169 14.20 -2.43 0.35
CA GLY A 169 15.27 -3.35 0.75
C GLY A 169 14.93 -4.16 1.98
N TRP A 170 15.55 -5.35 2.09
CA TRP A 170 15.35 -6.27 3.20
C TRP A 170 16.19 -5.87 4.42
N ASN A 171 15.58 -5.76 5.60
CA ASN A 171 16.28 -5.57 6.87
C ASN A 171 16.73 -6.93 7.43
N MET A 172 17.74 -7.53 6.79
CA MET A 172 18.28 -8.83 7.13
C MET A 172 19.80 -8.82 7.02
N ASN A 173 20.46 -9.76 7.69
CA ASN A 173 21.90 -9.90 7.57
C ASN A 173 22.32 -10.22 6.11
N GLY A 174 23.60 -9.99 5.82
CA GLY A 174 24.14 -10.10 4.46
C GLY A 174 23.95 -11.49 3.83
N PHE A 175 24.08 -12.57 4.60
CA PHE A 175 23.87 -13.92 4.10
C PHE A 175 22.40 -14.18 3.73
N THR A 176 21.48 -13.84 4.62
CA THR A 176 20.04 -13.98 4.34
C THR A 176 19.63 -13.17 3.12
N ARG A 177 20.05 -11.89 3.05
CA ARG A 177 19.70 -10.99 1.96
C ARG A 177 20.27 -11.40 0.61
N ASN A 178 21.55 -11.84 0.58
CA ASN A 178 22.27 -12.06 -0.67
C ASN A 178 22.26 -13.53 -1.14
N VAL A 179 21.91 -14.47 -0.28
CA VAL A 179 21.91 -15.90 -0.58
C VAL A 179 20.52 -16.51 -0.39
N LEU A 180 19.94 -16.42 0.82
CA LEU A 180 18.68 -17.11 1.11
C LEU A 180 17.49 -16.51 0.39
N ILE A 181 17.34 -15.18 0.36
CA ILE A 181 16.24 -14.53 -0.35
C ILE A 181 16.28 -14.84 -1.85
N PRO A 182 17.41 -14.72 -2.57
CA PRO A 182 17.50 -15.14 -3.96
C PRO A 182 17.19 -16.64 -4.18
N ALA A 183 17.65 -17.53 -3.29
CA ALA A 183 17.36 -18.96 -3.37
C ALA A 183 15.87 -19.26 -3.21
N VAL A 184 15.23 -18.66 -2.20
CA VAL A 184 13.78 -18.78 -1.98
C VAL A 184 12.99 -18.15 -3.13
N SER A 185 13.44 -17.02 -3.66
CA SER A 185 12.84 -16.39 -4.83
C SER A 185 12.90 -17.31 -6.06
N CYS A 186 14.04 -17.94 -6.32
CA CYS A 186 14.18 -18.94 -7.38
C CYS A 186 13.24 -20.14 -7.15
N LEU A 187 13.19 -20.66 -5.95
CA LEU A 187 12.26 -21.75 -5.58
C LEU A 187 10.79 -21.33 -5.78
N GLY A 188 10.46 -20.08 -5.47
CA GLY A 188 9.11 -19.51 -5.63
C GLY A 188 8.62 -19.46 -7.08
N SER A 189 9.52 -19.55 -8.07
CA SER A 189 9.13 -19.62 -9.49
C SER A 189 8.42 -20.92 -9.84
N HIS A 190 8.79 -22.03 -9.20
CA HIS A 190 8.25 -23.36 -9.45
C HIS A 190 7.27 -23.80 -8.34
N PHE A 191 7.53 -23.38 -7.11
CA PHE A 191 6.77 -23.77 -5.93
C PHE A 191 6.30 -22.52 -5.14
N PRO A 192 5.35 -21.71 -5.68
CA PRO A 192 5.00 -20.41 -5.10
C PRO A 192 4.24 -20.49 -3.77
N ASN A 193 3.79 -21.67 -3.36
CA ASN A 193 2.93 -21.88 -2.20
C ASN A 193 3.68 -22.40 -0.94
N ILE A 194 5.02 -22.52 -0.98
CA ILE A 194 5.80 -22.93 0.18
C ILE A 194 5.70 -21.84 1.26
N SER A 195 5.27 -22.23 2.44
CA SER A 195 5.14 -21.32 3.59
C SER A 195 6.49 -21.10 4.26
N ILE A 196 6.83 -19.83 4.47
CA ILE A 196 8.07 -19.38 5.11
C ILE A 196 7.68 -18.62 6.38
N SER A 197 8.10 -19.13 7.54
CA SER A 197 7.88 -18.46 8.83
C SER A 197 8.69 -17.17 8.91
N GLN A 198 8.09 -16.15 9.53
CA GLN A 198 8.73 -14.86 9.83
C GLN A 198 9.11 -14.74 11.33
N GLY A 199 9.00 -15.83 12.09
CA GLY A 199 9.15 -15.82 13.54
C GLY A 199 7.82 -15.61 14.26
N ASN A 200 7.89 -15.43 15.59
CA ASN A 200 6.72 -15.29 16.45
C ASN A 200 6.81 -14.02 17.33
N ASP A 201 7.55 -13.01 16.89
CA ASP A 201 7.75 -11.79 17.65
C ASP A 201 6.54 -10.85 17.48
N PRO A 202 5.76 -10.53 18.52
CA PRO A 202 4.64 -9.63 18.48
C PRO A 202 5.03 -8.17 18.73
N SER A 203 6.29 -7.86 19.04
CA SER A 203 6.75 -6.60 19.61
C SER A 203 6.28 -5.39 18.80
N TYR A 204 6.40 -5.45 17.46
CA TYR A 204 5.93 -4.35 16.61
C TYR A 204 4.40 -4.22 16.62
N GLY A 205 3.66 -5.31 16.55
CA GLY A 205 2.19 -5.28 16.59
C GLY A 205 1.66 -4.76 17.95
N GLU A 206 2.28 -5.19 19.04
CA GLU A 206 1.94 -4.77 20.40
C GLU A 206 2.32 -3.31 20.68
N SER A 207 3.41 -2.81 20.09
CA SER A 207 3.81 -1.40 20.22
C SER A 207 2.82 -0.42 19.57
N LEU A 208 1.99 -0.89 18.65
CA LEU A 208 0.97 -0.10 17.99
C LEU A 208 -0.40 -0.22 18.67
N ASN A 209 -0.75 -1.40 19.19
CA ASN A 209 -2.11 -1.72 19.63
C ASN A 209 -2.40 -1.19 21.04
N ALA A 210 -3.53 -0.46 21.18
CA ALA A 210 -3.95 0.18 22.44
C ALA A 210 -4.29 -0.82 23.58
N ASN A 211 -4.51 -2.09 23.28
CA ASN A 211 -4.67 -3.14 24.30
C ASN A 211 -3.34 -3.61 24.88
N TYR A 212 -2.22 -3.12 24.37
CA TYR A 212 -0.85 -3.44 24.82
C TYR A 212 -0.08 -2.13 25.10
N ASN A 213 0.96 -1.84 24.33
CA ASN A 213 1.87 -0.72 24.58
C ASN A 213 1.66 0.46 23.63
N GLY A 214 0.66 0.39 22.73
CA GLY A 214 0.39 1.40 21.70
C GLY A 214 -0.80 2.29 21.97
N GLU A 215 -1.13 3.13 21.00
CA GLU A 215 -2.25 4.08 21.04
C GLU A 215 -3.39 3.72 20.09
N TRP A 216 -3.16 2.78 19.16
CA TRP A 216 -4.06 2.55 18.04
C TRP A 216 -5.01 1.39 18.26
N GLN A 217 -6.28 1.63 17.92
CA GLN A 217 -7.27 0.57 17.88
C GLN A 217 -7.43 0.06 16.46
N PHE A 218 -7.25 -1.25 16.27
CA PHE A 218 -7.45 -1.93 14.99
C PHE A 218 -7.93 -3.37 15.21
N ASP A 219 -8.58 -3.91 14.19
CA ASP A 219 -9.07 -5.28 14.18
C ASP A 219 -7.90 -6.27 14.02
N THR A 220 -7.54 -6.92 15.11
CA THR A 220 -6.43 -7.89 15.13
C THR A 220 -6.70 -9.14 14.29
N SER A 221 -7.93 -9.36 13.82
CA SER A 221 -8.23 -10.38 12.81
C SER A 221 -7.81 -9.96 11.40
N LYS A 222 -7.63 -8.66 11.13
CA LYS A 222 -7.23 -8.08 9.84
C LYS A 222 -5.75 -7.68 9.82
N LYS A 223 -5.25 -7.13 10.93
CA LYS A 223 -3.82 -6.84 11.16
C LYS A 223 -3.36 -7.66 12.35
N LEU A 224 -2.64 -8.75 12.09
CA LEU A 224 -2.21 -9.68 13.15
C LEU A 224 -1.08 -9.04 13.97
N LEU A 225 -1.07 -9.29 15.28
CA LEU A 225 0.01 -8.81 16.17
C LEU A 225 1.35 -9.48 15.82
N VAL A 226 1.32 -10.78 15.57
CA VAL A 226 2.47 -11.54 15.07
C VAL A 226 2.43 -11.56 13.55
N SER A 227 3.56 -11.27 12.91
CA SER A 227 3.67 -11.35 11.45
C SER A 227 3.36 -12.77 10.96
N PRO A 228 2.38 -12.94 10.06
CA PRO A 228 2.03 -14.28 9.57
C PRO A 228 3.10 -14.82 8.63
N PRO A 229 3.13 -16.14 8.40
CA PRO A 229 3.98 -16.72 7.39
C PRO A 229 3.72 -16.12 6.00
N VAL A 230 4.77 -15.93 5.22
CA VAL A 230 4.68 -15.54 3.81
C VAL A 230 4.89 -16.76 2.91
N THR A 231 4.60 -16.62 1.62
CA THR A 231 4.88 -17.68 0.65
C THR A 231 6.18 -17.41 -0.12
N SER A 232 6.81 -18.47 -0.62
CA SER A 232 7.96 -18.34 -1.53
C SER A 232 7.64 -17.49 -2.77
N GLY A 233 6.40 -17.57 -3.27
CA GLY A 233 5.90 -16.70 -4.34
C GLY A 233 5.86 -15.23 -3.94
N TRP A 234 5.43 -14.92 -2.72
CA TRP A 234 5.42 -13.55 -2.21
C TRP A 234 6.86 -13.00 -2.07
N ILE A 235 7.79 -13.79 -1.50
CA ILE A 235 9.20 -13.38 -1.40
C ILE A 235 9.78 -13.09 -2.79
N ARG A 236 9.46 -13.94 -3.77
CA ARG A 236 9.84 -13.72 -5.17
C ARG A 236 9.25 -12.41 -5.71
N ALA A 237 7.95 -12.18 -5.52
CA ALA A 237 7.28 -10.98 -6.02
C ALA A 237 7.92 -9.69 -5.44
N ILE A 238 8.25 -9.67 -4.15
CA ILE A 238 8.97 -8.55 -3.51
C ILE A 238 10.36 -8.40 -4.11
N GLN A 239 11.14 -9.48 -4.19
CA GLN A 239 12.50 -9.45 -4.69
C GLN A 239 12.58 -8.98 -6.15
N GLU A 240 11.71 -9.48 -7.01
CA GLU A 240 11.62 -9.07 -8.42
C GLU A 240 11.19 -7.60 -8.54
N GLY A 241 10.20 -7.16 -7.77
CA GLY A 241 9.75 -5.77 -7.75
C GLY A 241 10.87 -4.80 -7.34
N GLN A 242 11.58 -5.11 -6.25
CA GLN A 242 12.73 -4.31 -5.81
C GLN A 242 13.84 -4.28 -6.86
N GLN A 243 14.18 -5.43 -7.47
CA GLN A 243 15.21 -5.49 -8.51
C GLN A 243 14.81 -4.74 -9.77
N TYR A 244 13.54 -4.80 -10.15
CA TYR A 244 13.01 -4.08 -11.29
C TYR A 244 13.17 -2.57 -11.11
N LEU A 245 12.71 -2.01 -9.98
CA LEU A 245 12.86 -0.57 -9.70
C LEU A 245 14.32 -0.13 -9.63
N ARG A 246 15.22 -0.93 -9.05
CA ARG A 246 16.65 -0.61 -9.00
C ARG A 246 17.29 -0.45 -10.38
N LYS A 247 16.73 -1.08 -11.41
CA LYS A 247 17.27 -1.10 -12.77
C LYS A 247 16.51 -0.19 -13.74
N HIS A 248 15.22 0.01 -13.50
CA HIS A 248 14.30 0.56 -14.50
C HIS A 248 13.39 1.67 -13.94
N SER A 249 13.67 2.22 -12.76
CA SER A 249 12.83 3.29 -12.23
C SER A 249 13.07 4.60 -12.96
N ASP A 250 11.98 5.22 -13.44
CA ASP A 250 11.94 6.52 -14.11
C ASP A 250 10.58 7.20 -13.85
N ILE A 251 10.24 7.36 -12.57
CA ILE A 251 8.97 7.95 -12.15
C ILE A 251 9.07 9.47 -12.32
N THR A 252 8.27 10.02 -13.22
CA THR A 252 8.36 11.42 -13.63
C THR A 252 7.58 12.40 -12.75
N VAL A 253 6.64 11.90 -11.92
CA VAL A 253 5.91 12.76 -10.97
C VAL A 253 6.76 13.05 -9.73
N PRO A 254 6.55 14.19 -9.05
CA PRO A 254 7.24 14.49 -7.81
C PRO A 254 6.96 13.46 -6.73
N ILE A 255 7.99 13.10 -5.97
CA ILE A 255 7.95 12.10 -4.91
C ILE A 255 8.35 12.72 -3.57
N LEU A 256 7.52 12.54 -2.54
CA LEU A 256 7.92 12.74 -1.15
C LEU A 256 8.31 11.37 -0.56
N LEU A 257 9.59 11.18 -0.28
CA LEU A 257 10.12 10.00 0.38
C LEU A 257 10.28 10.28 1.87
N MET A 258 9.54 9.56 2.72
CA MET A 258 9.60 9.71 4.17
C MET A 258 9.99 8.40 4.83
N HIS A 259 10.88 8.45 5.81
CA HIS A 259 11.30 7.28 6.59
C HIS A 259 11.87 7.71 7.96
N SER A 260 12.02 6.76 8.87
CA SER A 260 12.68 6.97 10.16
C SER A 260 14.14 7.39 9.99
N ASP A 261 14.70 8.02 11.02
CA ASP A 261 16.13 8.37 11.07
C ASP A 261 17.04 7.17 11.29
N LYS A 262 16.53 6.07 11.83
CA LYS A 262 17.31 4.87 12.12
C LYS A 262 16.50 3.57 12.07
N SER A 263 17.17 2.49 11.72
CA SER A 263 16.66 1.14 11.95
C SER A 263 16.97 0.69 13.37
N VAL A 264 16.05 -0.06 13.97
CA VAL A 264 16.18 -0.61 15.33
C VAL A 264 15.85 -2.11 15.34
N ASP A 265 16.14 -2.78 16.43
CA ASP A 265 15.72 -4.16 16.66
C ASP A 265 14.35 -4.24 17.36
N SER A 266 13.84 -5.46 17.53
CA SER A 266 12.54 -5.71 18.16
C SER A 266 12.44 -5.32 19.63
N LYS A 267 13.56 -5.06 20.31
CA LYS A 267 13.58 -4.58 21.70
C LYS A 267 13.41 -3.07 21.80
N HIS A 268 13.61 -2.35 20.71
CA HIS A 268 13.62 -0.91 20.63
C HIS A 268 12.58 -0.38 19.61
N VAL A 269 11.49 -1.12 19.42
CA VAL A 269 10.46 -0.84 18.39
C VAL A 269 9.88 0.56 18.45
N SER A 270 9.95 1.23 19.61
CA SER A 270 9.43 2.59 19.81
C SER A 270 10.42 3.70 19.40
N ASP A 271 11.66 3.34 19.05
CA ASP A 271 12.75 4.31 18.87
C ASP A 271 13.08 4.56 17.39
N GLY A 272 12.51 3.78 16.47
CA GLY A 272 12.84 3.85 15.05
C GLY A 272 12.11 2.80 14.21
N ASP A 273 12.59 2.56 12.99
CA ASP A 273 12.03 1.53 12.11
C ASP A 273 12.58 0.14 12.50
N ALA A 274 11.73 -0.67 13.14
CA ALA A 274 12.06 -2.06 13.52
C ALA A 274 11.84 -3.08 12.38
N VAL A 275 11.30 -2.65 11.25
CA VAL A 275 10.88 -3.55 10.16
C VAL A 275 11.83 -3.48 8.98
N LEU A 276 12.21 -2.26 8.55
CA LEU A 276 13.01 -2.05 7.35
C LEU A 276 14.37 -1.41 7.64
N ASN A 277 15.27 -1.55 6.69
CA ASN A 277 16.56 -0.86 6.70
C ASN A 277 16.41 0.54 6.10
N VAL A 278 16.50 1.57 6.94
CA VAL A 278 16.31 2.97 6.51
C VAL A 278 17.39 3.43 5.52
N ALA A 279 18.60 2.90 5.59
CA ALA A 279 19.66 3.22 4.62
C ALA A 279 19.33 2.69 3.22
N ASP A 280 18.70 1.53 3.12
CA ASP A 280 18.21 1.01 1.84
C ASP A 280 17.01 1.82 1.33
N ILE A 281 16.11 2.27 2.23
CA ILE A 281 14.99 3.15 1.85
C ILE A 281 15.53 4.45 1.23
N SER A 282 16.43 5.14 1.92
CA SER A 282 17.07 6.37 1.43
C SER A 282 17.80 6.13 0.10
N LYS A 283 18.68 5.13 0.05
CA LYS A 283 19.51 4.81 -1.12
C LYS A 283 18.71 4.54 -2.38
N TRP A 284 17.68 3.70 -2.28
CA TRP A 284 16.89 3.28 -3.43
C TRP A 284 15.73 4.23 -3.71
N GLY A 285 15.16 4.84 -2.67
CA GLY A 285 14.10 5.82 -2.80
C GLY A 285 14.52 7.06 -3.58
N ARG A 286 15.73 7.57 -3.34
CA ARG A 286 16.30 8.71 -4.12
C ARG A 286 16.49 8.44 -5.60
N ARG A 287 16.42 7.17 -6.02
CA ARG A 287 16.63 6.75 -7.42
C ARG A 287 15.33 6.40 -8.12
N LEU A 288 14.18 6.62 -7.49
CA LEU A 288 12.88 6.30 -8.09
C LEU A 288 12.52 7.25 -9.23
N GLY A 289 13.02 8.48 -9.21
CA GLY A 289 12.76 9.46 -10.25
C GLY A 289 13.65 10.69 -10.11
N PRO A 290 13.54 11.66 -11.03
CA PRO A 290 14.35 12.87 -11.02
C PRO A 290 13.96 13.89 -9.93
N ASP A 291 12.71 13.87 -9.46
CA ASP A 291 12.17 14.80 -8.45
C ASP A 291 11.77 14.06 -7.18
N VAL A 292 12.75 13.83 -6.30
CA VAL A 292 12.57 13.18 -5.00
C VAL A 292 12.93 14.14 -3.88
N THR A 293 11.93 14.52 -3.09
CA THR A 293 12.14 15.23 -1.81
C THR A 293 12.19 14.19 -0.70
N GLU A 294 13.33 14.06 -0.02
CA GLU A 294 13.48 13.14 1.10
C GLU A 294 13.30 13.84 2.44
N VAL A 295 12.57 13.22 3.35
CA VAL A 295 12.36 13.65 4.73
C VAL A 295 12.68 12.51 5.68
N THR A 296 13.71 12.69 6.47
CA THR A 296 14.06 11.79 7.58
C THR A 296 13.31 12.24 8.84
N VAL A 297 12.62 11.32 9.50
CA VAL A 297 11.78 11.58 10.66
C VAL A 297 12.42 11.03 11.93
N PRO A 298 13.00 11.87 12.80
CA PRO A 298 13.61 11.42 14.06
C PRO A 298 12.56 10.74 14.95
N GLY A 299 12.88 9.53 15.45
CA GLY A 299 11.99 8.72 16.28
C GLY A 299 10.74 8.20 15.56
N GLY A 300 10.71 8.24 14.23
CA GLY A 300 9.62 7.68 13.45
C GLY A 300 9.57 6.16 13.54
N LEU A 301 8.38 5.60 13.78
CA LEU A 301 8.16 4.16 13.66
C LEU A 301 8.20 3.73 12.19
N HIS A 302 8.13 2.43 11.93
CA HIS A 302 8.02 1.90 10.57
C HIS A 302 6.84 2.51 9.81
N ASP A 303 5.64 2.55 10.41
CA ASP A 303 4.55 3.38 9.89
C ASP A 303 4.62 4.76 10.58
N LEU A 304 5.12 5.76 9.87
CA LEU A 304 5.37 7.09 10.41
C LEU A 304 4.09 7.76 10.94
N ILE A 305 2.95 7.50 10.32
CA ILE A 305 1.67 8.06 10.75
C ILE A 305 1.11 7.39 12.00
N LEU A 306 1.67 6.25 12.41
CA LEU A 306 1.35 5.56 13.65
C LEU A 306 2.33 5.89 14.79
N SER A 307 3.32 6.74 14.56
CA SER A 307 4.29 7.20 15.57
C SER A 307 3.62 7.98 16.70
N SER A 308 4.38 8.28 17.76
CA SER A 308 3.92 9.10 18.87
C SER A 308 3.34 10.45 18.43
N PRO A 309 2.47 11.11 19.20
CA PRO A 309 1.78 12.33 18.76
C PRO A 309 2.70 13.45 18.29
N SER A 310 3.84 13.66 18.94
CA SER A 310 4.81 14.69 18.56
C SER A 310 5.50 14.37 17.22
N VAL A 311 5.90 13.12 17.02
CA VAL A 311 6.52 12.65 15.77
C VAL A 311 5.49 12.68 14.63
N ARG A 312 4.30 12.16 14.86
CA ARG A 312 3.19 12.16 13.89
C ARG A 312 2.82 13.57 13.43
N LYS A 313 2.84 14.56 14.34
CA LYS A 313 2.63 15.97 13.99
C LYS A 313 3.66 16.45 12.97
N ALA A 314 4.95 16.17 13.19
CA ALA A 314 6.02 16.54 12.26
C ALA A 314 5.88 15.83 10.90
N VAL A 315 5.42 14.58 10.89
CA VAL A 315 5.09 13.83 9.66
C VAL A 315 4.02 14.54 8.86
N TYR A 316 2.89 14.89 9.48
CA TYR A 316 1.78 15.59 8.81
C TYR A 316 2.22 16.98 8.32
N GLU A 317 2.93 17.76 9.14
CA GLU A 317 3.44 19.08 8.73
C GLU A 317 4.35 18.97 7.49
N SER A 318 5.20 17.96 7.42
CA SER A 318 6.08 17.73 6.29
C SER A 318 5.32 17.32 5.04
N MET A 319 4.32 16.43 5.20
CA MET A 319 3.45 15.97 4.12
C MET A 319 2.61 17.13 3.55
N PHE A 320 1.94 17.89 4.41
CA PHE A 320 1.10 19.00 3.95
C PHE A 320 1.91 20.13 3.33
N ARG A 321 3.05 20.50 3.92
CA ARG A 321 3.97 21.48 3.32
C ARG A 321 4.43 21.04 1.92
N TRP A 322 4.67 19.77 1.70
CA TRP A 322 5.03 19.25 0.38
C TRP A 322 3.84 19.30 -0.58
N LEU A 323 2.65 18.88 -0.14
CA LEU A 323 1.42 18.95 -0.94
C LEU A 323 1.10 20.39 -1.35
N ASP A 324 1.19 21.35 -0.43
CA ASP A 324 0.96 22.77 -0.70
C ASP A 324 1.96 23.31 -1.72
N ARG A 325 3.24 22.96 -1.58
CA ARG A 325 4.28 23.39 -2.51
C ARG A 325 4.09 22.83 -3.92
N GLN A 326 3.68 21.57 -4.04
CA GLN A 326 3.54 20.91 -5.35
C GLN A 326 2.23 21.25 -6.05
N PHE A 327 1.16 21.46 -5.31
CA PHE A 327 -0.19 21.58 -5.89
C PHE A 327 -0.90 22.90 -5.59
N GLY A 328 -0.26 23.80 -4.86
CA GLY A 328 -0.74 25.14 -4.53
C GLY A 328 -2.00 25.13 -3.67
N LEU A 329 -1.90 25.51 -2.40
CA LEU A 329 -3.05 25.82 -1.55
C LEU A 329 -3.00 27.30 -1.17
#